data_c18bb63b2741d5384514bc1b1b6d6f9e
#
_entry.id   c18bb63b2741d5384514bc1b1b6d6f9e
#
_cell.length_a   1.000
_cell.length_b   1.000
_cell.length_c   1.000
_cell.angle_alpha   90.00
_cell.angle_beta   90.00
_cell.angle_gamma   90.00
#
_symmetry.space_group_name_H-M   'P 1'
#
loop_
_entity.id
_entity.type
_entity.pdbx_description
1 polymer ?
#
loop_
_entity_poly.entity_id
_entity_poly.type
_entity_poly.pdbx_seq_one_letter_code
_entity_poly.pdbx_strand_id
1 'polypeptide(L)'
;MSETRGEPGSGTEAGARFFCTAGRGLEPFLMREVRARLAATEVEYISGKVFFTTCSDLNMLKKLKSAERLFLLIKKQFPLISSVSKGKLFNEMQRLINEDPGSWLNAISIWKNLLELDAKKEKLSQRDDNQLKRKVGENEIIIAKKLKIEQMQKIEENRDCQLEKQIEEETLEQRDVTTKSENFQEEFQNDIEKAIDTHNQKDLTFRVSCRCSGTIRKAFTAQEVGKVIGIAIMKHFGWKADLRNPKLEIFIHLNDVYSVVGIPMFRVPLASRAYIKTAGLRSTIAWAMASLADIKAGAFVLDPMCGLGTILLEAAKEWPDVYYVGADVSDSQLLGTWDNLKAAGLEDKIELLKVSVIELPLPSESVDIIISDIPFGKKFKLGRDIKSILQEMERVLHVGGTIVLLLSEDHHRRLTDCKESSIPFNSKDSHTDEPGIKKCLNPEEKTGASKTVSTSFEARNHEFLDRMSPFGSLLPVECYKVSLGKTDAFICKYKKSHSPGL
;
A
#
# COMPACT_ATOMS: atom_id res chain seq x y z
N MET A 1 -40.55 39.39 -18.13
CA MET A 1 -39.14 39.07 -17.82
C MET A 1 -39.17 38.40 -16.48
N SER A 2 -39.17 37.09 -16.48
CA SER A 2 -39.19 36.23 -15.29
C SER A 2 -37.74 35.75 -15.02
N GLU A 3 -37.18 36.21 -13.94
CA GLU A 3 -35.90 35.74 -13.42
C GLU A 3 -36.10 34.35 -12.82
N THR A 4 -35.49 33.34 -13.42
CA THR A 4 -35.32 32.01 -12.86
C THR A 4 -34.17 32.03 -11.85
N ARG A 5 -34.53 31.91 -10.59
CA ARG A 5 -33.58 31.62 -9.50
C ARG A 5 -33.01 30.23 -9.70
N GLY A 6 -31.71 30.14 -9.96
CA GLY A 6 -30.98 28.91 -9.93
C GLY A 6 -30.94 28.36 -8.49
N GLU A 7 -31.25 27.08 -8.33
CA GLU A 7 -31.08 26.34 -7.10
C GLU A 7 -29.58 26.23 -6.73
N PRO A 8 -29.20 26.34 -5.47
CA PRO A 8 -27.84 26.12 -5.06
C PRO A 8 -27.51 24.62 -5.15
N GLY A 9 -26.54 24.32 -5.99
CA GLY A 9 -26.03 22.98 -6.20
C GLY A 9 -25.68 22.25 -4.92
N SER A 10 -25.91 20.96 -4.95
CA SER A 10 -25.61 19.92 -3.95
C SER A 10 -24.27 20.17 -3.23
N GLY A 11 -24.34 20.31 -1.92
CA GLY A 11 -23.16 20.39 -1.06
C GLY A 11 -22.28 19.16 -1.27
N THR A 12 -21.08 19.38 -1.79
CA THR A 12 -20.03 18.35 -1.81
C THR A 12 -19.75 17.97 -0.38
N GLU A 13 -20.03 16.73 0.01
CA GLU A 13 -19.61 16.21 1.32
C GLU A 13 -18.11 16.48 1.49
N ALA A 14 -17.77 17.24 2.50
CA ALA A 14 -16.39 17.58 2.80
C ALA A 14 -15.66 16.29 3.24
N GLY A 15 -14.76 15.77 2.39
CA GLY A 15 -14.01 14.56 2.67
C GLY A 15 -13.18 14.66 3.95
N ALA A 16 -12.89 13.54 4.57
CA ALA A 16 -11.99 13.48 5.72
C ALA A 16 -10.52 13.58 5.29
N ARG A 17 -9.71 14.24 6.10
CA ARG A 17 -8.29 14.42 5.83
C ARG A 17 -7.45 13.33 6.52
N PHE A 18 -6.64 12.65 5.74
CA PHE A 18 -5.79 11.55 6.18
C PHE A 18 -4.31 11.85 5.91
N PHE A 19 -3.46 11.07 6.54
CA PHE A 19 -2.08 10.92 6.08
C PHE A 19 -1.61 9.47 6.20
N CYS A 20 -0.74 9.08 5.27
CA CYS A 20 -0.02 7.82 5.32
C CYS A 20 1.47 8.05 5.56
N THR A 21 2.09 7.13 6.30
CA THR A 21 3.55 7.02 6.28
C THR A 21 3.96 6.17 5.09
N ALA A 22 5.05 6.54 4.43
CA ALA A 22 5.66 5.80 3.33
C ALA A 22 7.14 5.53 3.61
N GLY A 23 7.68 4.48 3.02
CA GLY A 23 9.13 4.30 2.91
C GLY A 23 9.73 5.47 2.14
N ARG A 24 10.92 5.92 2.53
CA ARG A 24 11.60 7.03 1.84
C ARG A 24 11.85 6.67 0.37
N GLY A 25 11.35 7.50 -0.54
CA GLY A 25 11.38 7.31 -1.98
C GLY A 25 10.13 6.64 -2.56
N LEU A 26 9.22 6.12 -1.72
CA LEU A 26 7.95 5.54 -2.16
C LEU A 26 6.79 6.54 -2.18
N GLU A 27 7.01 7.77 -1.74
CA GLU A 27 5.98 8.79 -1.66
C GLU A 27 5.32 9.10 -3.02
N PRO A 28 6.05 9.16 -4.17
CA PRO A 28 5.43 9.35 -5.47
C PRO A 28 4.46 8.24 -5.85
N PHE A 29 4.78 7.00 -5.51
CA PHE A 29 3.92 5.84 -5.74
C PHE A 29 2.63 5.96 -4.91
N LEU A 30 2.76 6.33 -3.64
CA LEU A 30 1.61 6.53 -2.75
C LEU A 30 0.74 7.71 -3.21
N MET A 31 1.32 8.82 -3.66
CA MET A 31 0.57 9.95 -4.21
C MET A 31 -0.24 9.55 -5.45
N ARG A 32 0.34 8.74 -6.35
CA ARG A 32 -0.36 8.19 -7.52
C ARG A 32 -1.47 7.23 -7.08
N GLU A 33 -1.17 6.34 -6.13
CA GLU A 33 -2.13 5.34 -5.65
C GLU A 33 -3.36 5.98 -4.99
N VAL A 34 -3.20 6.95 -4.08
CA VAL A 34 -4.35 7.61 -3.41
C VAL A 34 -5.22 8.38 -4.40
N ARG A 35 -4.63 9.02 -5.42
CA ARG A 35 -5.40 9.68 -6.48
C ARG A 35 -6.20 8.68 -7.30
N ALA A 36 -5.58 7.58 -7.72
CA ALA A 36 -6.21 6.59 -8.59
C ALA A 36 -7.26 5.75 -7.87
N ARG A 37 -6.98 5.29 -6.63
CA ARG A 37 -7.88 4.38 -5.90
C ARG A 37 -8.96 5.08 -5.08
N LEU A 38 -8.63 6.26 -4.51
CA LEU A 38 -9.47 6.92 -3.53
C LEU A 38 -10.08 8.22 -4.05
N ALA A 39 -9.85 8.56 -5.32
CA ALA A 39 -10.20 9.87 -5.89
C ALA A 39 -9.75 11.03 -4.95
N ALA A 40 -8.59 10.85 -4.33
CA ALA A 40 -8.09 11.76 -3.30
C ALA A 40 -7.76 13.14 -3.88
N THR A 41 -8.16 14.16 -3.15
CA THR A 41 -7.86 15.57 -3.43
C THR A 41 -6.83 16.11 -2.43
N GLU A 42 -6.33 17.32 -2.64
CA GLU A 42 -5.37 18.00 -1.76
C GLU A 42 -4.18 17.11 -1.39
N VAL A 43 -3.68 16.34 -2.36
CA VAL A 43 -2.57 15.40 -2.15
C VAL A 43 -1.26 16.16 -2.07
N GLU A 44 -0.66 16.16 -0.89
CA GLU A 44 0.61 16.80 -0.61
C GLU A 44 1.60 15.84 0.06
N TYR A 45 2.87 16.12 -0.10
CA TYR A 45 3.97 15.32 0.43
C TYR A 45 4.82 16.15 1.39
N ILE A 46 5.15 15.58 2.53
CA ILE A 46 6.17 16.11 3.44
C ILE A 46 6.96 14.93 4.00
N SER A 47 8.23 14.86 3.68
CA SER A 47 9.23 13.90 4.17
C SER A 47 8.69 12.63 4.85
N GLY A 48 8.50 11.57 4.07
CA GLY A 48 8.03 10.28 4.58
C GLY A 48 6.53 10.19 4.89
N LYS A 49 5.74 11.21 4.54
CA LYS A 49 4.28 11.23 4.69
C LYS A 49 3.59 11.84 3.50
N VAL A 50 2.49 11.24 3.10
CA VAL A 50 1.57 11.76 2.10
C VAL A 50 0.25 12.10 2.79
N PHE A 51 -0.18 13.36 2.66
CA PHE A 51 -1.44 13.88 3.16
C PHE A 51 -2.44 13.98 2.02
N PHE A 52 -3.70 13.68 2.28
CA PHE A 52 -4.75 13.74 1.27
C PHE A 52 -6.13 13.82 1.89
N THR A 53 -7.11 14.29 1.11
CA THR A 53 -8.52 14.36 1.49
C THR A 53 -9.31 13.37 0.63
N THR A 54 -10.21 12.58 1.22
CA THR A 54 -11.07 11.63 0.50
C THR A 54 -12.36 11.36 1.25
N CYS A 55 -13.42 10.99 0.51
CA CYS A 55 -14.69 10.47 1.02
C CYS A 55 -14.74 8.93 1.03
N SER A 56 -13.64 8.25 0.72
CA SER A 56 -13.58 6.79 0.64
C SER A 56 -13.78 6.13 2.00
N ASP A 57 -14.46 4.99 2.01
CA ASP A 57 -14.66 4.17 3.20
C ASP A 57 -13.41 3.41 3.64
N LEU A 58 -13.45 2.75 4.81
CA LEU A 58 -12.34 2.01 5.36
C LEU A 58 -11.93 0.82 4.48
N ASN A 59 -12.87 0.18 3.77
CA ASN A 59 -12.56 -0.94 2.88
C ASN A 59 -11.69 -0.51 1.70
N MET A 60 -11.95 0.68 1.16
CA MET A 60 -11.10 1.25 0.11
C MET A 60 -9.75 1.69 0.66
N LEU A 61 -9.72 2.31 1.84
CA LEU A 61 -8.49 2.72 2.53
C LEU A 61 -7.58 1.53 2.89
N LYS A 62 -8.15 0.38 3.28
CA LYS A 62 -7.42 -0.89 3.53
C LYS A 62 -6.69 -1.42 2.29
N LYS A 63 -7.12 -1.06 1.08
CA LYS A 63 -6.54 -1.53 -0.18
C LYS A 63 -5.25 -0.82 -0.60
N LEU A 64 -4.84 0.23 0.10
CA LEU A 64 -3.57 0.91 -0.17
C LEU A 64 -2.38 -0.04 0.02
N LYS A 65 -1.54 -0.16 -0.99
CA LYS A 65 -0.43 -1.11 -1.07
C LYS A 65 0.94 -0.47 -0.82
N SER A 66 1.12 0.78 -1.24
CA SER A 66 2.37 1.53 -1.06
C SER A 66 2.49 2.23 0.29
N ALA A 67 1.39 2.31 1.06
CA ALA A 67 1.36 2.88 2.40
C ALA A 67 1.90 1.93 3.46
N GLU A 68 2.66 2.45 4.43
CA GLU A 68 3.07 1.71 5.63
C GLU A 68 1.96 1.70 6.68
N ARG A 69 1.46 2.88 7.08
CA ARG A 69 0.37 3.09 8.03
C ARG A 69 -0.51 4.24 7.60
N LEU A 70 -1.80 4.13 7.92
CA LEU A 70 -2.81 5.17 7.67
C LEU A 70 -3.28 5.79 8.97
N PHE A 71 -3.44 7.11 8.95
CA PHE A 71 -3.92 7.91 10.07
C PHE A 71 -4.98 8.90 9.60
N LEU A 72 -6.03 9.08 10.39
CA LEU A 72 -6.92 10.23 10.28
C LEU A 72 -6.19 11.44 10.87
N LEU A 73 -6.11 12.53 10.15
CA LEU A 73 -5.41 13.73 10.59
C LEU A 73 -6.27 14.51 11.59
N ILE A 74 -5.70 14.81 12.76
CA ILE A 74 -6.28 15.75 13.72
C ILE A 74 -5.69 17.14 13.46
N LYS A 75 -4.35 17.25 13.52
CA LYS A 75 -3.65 18.52 13.39
C LYS A 75 -2.30 18.35 12.70
N LYS A 76 -1.96 19.31 11.85
CA LYS A 76 -0.65 19.48 11.23
C LYS A 76 -0.24 20.93 11.39
N GLN A 77 0.94 21.17 11.92
CA GLN A 77 1.45 22.52 12.15
C GLN A 77 2.96 22.59 11.95
N PHE A 78 3.48 23.80 12.01
CA PHE A 78 4.92 24.07 11.96
C PHE A 78 5.68 23.33 13.07
N PRO A 79 6.98 23.08 12.91
CA PRO A 79 7.77 22.37 13.91
C PRO A 79 7.85 23.17 15.22
N LEU A 80 7.97 22.47 16.32
CA LEU A 80 8.30 23.07 17.59
C LEU A 80 9.76 23.49 17.58
N ILE A 81 10.03 24.76 17.85
CA ILE A 81 11.40 25.31 17.77
C ILE A 81 12.24 24.84 18.96
N SER A 82 13.21 23.98 18.70
CA SER A 82 14.05 23.36 19.74
C SER A 82 15.05 24.31 20.43
N SER A 83 15.25 25.54 19.91
CA SER A 83 16.11 26.58 20.53
C SER A 83 15.49 27.22 21.77
N VAL A 84 14.28 26.89 22.12
CA VAL A 84 13.54 27.43 23.27
C VAL A 84 13.76 26.55 24.50
N SER A 85 13.69 27.13 25.71
CA SER A 85 13.81 26.37 26.96
C SER A 85 12.81 25.20 27.06
N LYS A 86 13.19 24.11 27.78
CA LYS A 86 12.30 22.96 27.99
C LYS A 86 10.90 23.35 28.45
N GLY A 87 10.78 24.33 29.36
CA GLY A 87 9.47 24.79 29.87
C GLY A 87 8.58 25.42 28.80
N LYS A 88 9.14 26.20 27.88
CA LYS A 88 8.40 26.76 26.74
C LYS A 88 7.95 25.68 25.75
N LEU A 89 8.81 24.68 25.51
CA LEU A 89 8.42 23.53 24.67
C LEU A 89 7.29 22.70 25.29
N PHE A 90 7.27 22.54 26.60
CA PHE A 90 6.13 21.90 27.30
C PHE A 90 4.83 22.68 27.05
N ASN A 91 4.86 23.99 27.18
CA ASN A 91 3.69 24.82 26.89
C ASN A 91 3.23 24.71 25.44
N GLU A 92 4.16 24.72 24.49
CA GLU A 92 3.86 24.51 23.06
C GLU A 92 3.22 23.15 22.80
N MET A 93 3.71 22.06 23.45
CA MET A 93 3.08 20.75 23.34
C MET A 93 1.64 20.72 23.90
N GLN A 94 1.38 21.42 25.00
CA GLN A 94 0.02 21.55 25.55
C GLN A 94 -0.89 22.36 24.63
N ARG A 95 -0.36 23.38 23.92
CA ARG A 95 -1.09 24.17 22.94
C ARG A 95 -1.60 23.34 21.76
N LEU A 96 -0.94 22.22 21.41
CA LEU A 96 -1.45 21.26 20.40
C LEU A 96 -2.88 20.80 20.71
N ILE A 97 -3.24 20.73 21.99
CA ILE A 97 -4.57 20.28 22.45
C ILE A 97 -5.48 21.47 22.74
N ASN A 98 -4.96 22.46 23.48
CA ASN A 98 -5.77 23.50 24.09
C ASN A 98 -6.25 24.57 23.10
N GLU A 99 -5.49 24.83 22.01
CA GLU A 99 -5.81 25.90 21.06
C GLU A 99 -6.99 25.59 20.15
N ASP A 100 -7.22 24.31 19.83
CA ASP A 100 -8.27 23.92 18.90
C ASP A 100 -8.88 22.56 19.29
N PRO A 101 -9.66 22.52 20.36
CA PRO A 101 -10.33 21.30 20.80
C PRO A 101 -11.41 20.83 19.81
N GLY A 102 -11.95 21.74 19.00
CA GLY A 102 -12.96 21.43 17.99
C GLY A 102 -12.44 20.45 16.92
N SER A 103 -11.23 20.65 16.42
CA SER A 103 -10.60 19.72 15.48
C SER A 103 -10.41 18.31 16.06
N TRP A 104 -10.12 18.20 17.36
CA TRP A 104 -10.01 16.91 18.03
C TRP A 104 -11.35 16.19 18.11
N LEU A 105 -12.40 16.89 18.55
CA LEU A 105 -13.74 16.30 18.67
C LEU A 105 -14.31 15.92 17.30
N ASN A 106 -14.11 16.75 16.29
CA ASN A 106 -14.51 16.45 14.92
C ASN A 106 -13.80 15.21 14.37
N ALA A 107 -12.48 15.12 14.52
CA ALA A 107 -11.72 13.96 14.07
C ALA A 107 -12.18 12.67 14.79
N ILE A 108 -12.49 12.73 16.07
CA ILE A 108 -13.00 11.58 16.83
C ILE A 108 -14.39 11.17 16.35
N SER A 109 -15.25 12.13 16.03
CA SER A 109 -16.57 11.86 15.45
C SER A 109 -16.42 11.15 14.09
N ILE A 110 -15.59 11.67 13.19
CA ILE A 110 -15.29 11.04 11.90
C ILE A 110 -14.73 9.62 12.10
N TRP A 111 -13.79 9.45 13.02
CA TRP A 111 -13.19 8.14 13.33
C TRP A 111 -14.24 7.12 13.80
N LYS A 112 -15.14 7.52 14.72
CA LYS A 112 -16.24 6.66 15.19
C LYS A 112 -17.17 6.28 14.04
N ASN A 113 -17.61 7.25 13.25
CA ASN A 113 -18.51 7.03 12.12
C ASN A 113 -17.91 6.06 11.09
N LEU A 114 -16.62 6.21 10.75
CA LEU A 114 -15.94 5.29 9.83
C LEU A 114 -15.91 3.85 10.35
N LEU A 115 -15.64 3.65 11.65
CA LEU A 115 -15.63 2.33 12.28
C LEU A 115 -17.03 1.71 12.34
N GLU A 116 -18.06 2.48 12.64
CA GLU A 116 -19.45 2.02 12.68
C GLU A 116 -19.95 1.61 11.31
N LEU A 117 -19.63 2.40 10.27
CA LEU A 117 -19.97 2.07 8.89
C LEU A 117 -19.26 0.79 8.42
N ASP A 118 -17.99 0.61 8.77
CA ASP A 118 -17.22 -0.62 8.47
C ASP A 118 -17.86 -1.84 9.14
N ALA A 119 -18.19 -1.73 10.44
CA ALA A 119 -18.84 -2.80 11.19
C ALA A 119 -20.25 -3.17 10.65
N LYS A 120 -21.02 -2.18 10.20
CA LYS A 120 -22.33 -2.43 9.57
C LYS A 120 -22.17 -3.16 8.24
N LYS A 121 -21.21 -2.76 7.39
CA LYS A 121 -20.92 -3.43 6.12
C LYS A 121 -20.44 -4.88 6.31
N GLU A 122 -19.57 -5.14 7.28
CA GLU A 122 -19.12 -6.50 7.61
C GLU A 122 -20.28 -7.40 8.04
N LYS A 123 -21.22 -6.89 8.85
CA LYS A 123 -22.41 -7.65 9.26
C LYS A 123 -23.36 -7.96 8.09
N LEU A 124 -23.52 -7.04 7.15
CA LEU A 124 -24.34 -7.25 5.95
C LEU A 124 -23.69 -8.30 5.04
N SER A 125 -22.40 -8.19 4.76
CA SER A 125 -21.67 -9.17 3.95
C SER A 125 -21.74 -10.58 4.55
N GLN A 126 -21.59 -10.74 5.87
CA GLN A 126 -21.73 -12.03 6.55
C GLN A 126 -23.16 -12.62 6.47
N ARG A 127 -24.19 -11.77 6.43
CA ARG A 127 -25.59 -12.22 6.24
C ARG A 127 -25.79 -12.74 4.82
N ASP A 128 -25.27 -12.02 3.82
CA ASP A 128 -25.37 -12.41 2.42
C ASP A 128 -24.62 -13.70 2.13
N ASP A 129 -23.40 -13.85 2.65
CA ASP A 129 -22.62 -15.09 2.55
C ASP A 129 -23.31 -16.28 3.23
N ASN A 130 -23.95 -16.06 4.38
CA ASN A 130 -24.70 -17.09 5.07
C ASN A 130 -26.00 -17.46 4.33
N GLN A 131 -26.66 -16.49 3.67
CA GLN A 131 -27.83 -16.78 2.81
C GLN A 131 -27.42 -17.52 1.54
N LEU A 132 -26.29 -17.16 0.91
CA LEU A 132 -25.74 -17.87 -0.25
C LEU A 132 -25.38 -19.32 0.13
N LYS A 133 -24.70 -19.53 1.24
CA LYS A 133 -24.34 -20.87 1.74
C LYS A 133 -25.56 -21.72 2.05
N ARG A 134 -26.64 -21.12 2.59
CA ARG A 134 -27.92 -21.82 2.80
C ARG A 134 -28.56 -22.22 1.48
N LYS A 135 -28.64 -21.29 0.49
CA LYS A 135 -29.19 -21.59 -0.85
C LYS A 135 -28.37 -22.65 -1.59
N VAL A 136 -27.05 -22.64 -1.49
CA VAL A 136 -26.18 -23.68 -2.08
C VAL A 136 -26.41 -25.02 -1.37
N GLY A 137 -26.46 -25.05 -0.03
CA GLY A 137 -26.75 -26.26 0.72
C GLY A 137 -28.15 -26.81 0.46
N GLU A 138 -29.17 -25.96 0.30
CA GLU A 138 -30.54 -26.37 -0.09
C GLU A 138 -30.55 -26.97 -1.51
N ASN A 139 -29.85 -26.36 -2.45
CA ASN A 139 -29.72 -26.88 -3.82
C ASN A 139 -28.97 -28.20 -3.87
N GLU A 140 -27.88 -28.37 -3.10
CA GLU A 140 -27.18 -29.66 -2.99
C GLU A 140 -28.05 -30.73 -2.37
N ILE A 141 -28.86 -30.42 -1.36
CA ILE A 141 -29.83 -31.35 -0.74
C ILE A 141 -30.92 -31.72 -1.74
N ILE A 142 -31.42 -30.75 -2.56
CA ILE A 142 -32.44 -31.01 -3.59
C ILE A 142 -31.86 -31.90 -4.69
N ILE A 143 -30.63 -31.66 -5.14
CA ILE A 143 -29.94 -32.47 -6.14
C ILE A 143 -29.71 -33.88 -5.61
N ALA A 144 -29.24 -34.01 -4.36
CA ALA A 144 -29.02 -35.31 -3.72
C ALA A 144 -30.32 -36.09 -3.55
N LYS A 145 -31.44 -35.44 -3.18
CA LYS A 145 -32.76 -36.03 -3.12
C LYS A 145 -33.26 -36.47 -4.50
N LYS A 146 -33.05 -35.65 -5.54
CA LYS A 146 -33.44 -35.96 -6.91
C LYS A 146 -32.69 -37.17 -7.47
N LEU A 147 -31.36 -37.21 -7.25
CA LEU A 147 -30.53 -38.38 -7.58
C LEU A 147 -30.95 -39.64 -6.84
N LYS A 148 -31.32 -39.50 -5.57
CA LYS A 148 -31.80 -40.65 -4.77
C LYS A 148 -33.16 -41.17 -5.22
N ILE A 149 -34.08 -40.26 -5.65
CA ILE A 149 -35.38 -40.60 -6.24
C ILE A 149 -35.19 -41.26 -7.61
N GLU A 150 -34.29 -40.76 -8.47
CA GLU A 150 -33.98 -41.37 -9.76
C GLU A 150 -33.32 -42.76 -9.60
N GLN A 151 -32.47 -42.95 -8.58
CA GLN A 151 -31.92 -44.25 -8.25
C GLN A 151 -32.99 -45.23 -7.68
N MET A 152 -33.95 -44.74 -6.88
CA MET A 152 -35.07 -45.55 -6.38
C MET A 152 -36.03 -45.91 -7.50
N GLN A 153 -36.34 -45.00 -8.42
CA GLN A 153 -37.18 -45.30 -9.59
C GLN A 153 -36.54 -46.34 -10.51
N LYS A 154 -35.21 -46.29 -10.73
CA LYS A 154 -34.50 -47.35 -11.47
C LYS A 154 -34.46 -48.72 -10.76
N ILE A 155 -34.63 -48.75 -9.43
CA ILE A 155 -34.73 -49.98 -8.64
C ILE A 155 -36.17 -50.50 -8.65
N GLU A 156 -37.18 -49.63 -8.73
CA GLU A 156 -38.61 -50.01 -8.83
C GLU A 156 -38.96 -50.52 -10.22
N GLU A 157 -38.41 -50.01 -11.29
CA GLU A 157 -38.58 -50.52 -12.65
C GLU A 157 -38.03 -51.96 -12.83
N ASN A 158 -37.18 -52.42 -11.91
CA ASN A 158 -36.68 -53.80 -11.88
C ASN A 158 -37.41 -54.72 -10.91
N ARG A 159 -38.49 -54.26 -10.28
CA ARG A 159 -39.35 -55.06 -9.37
C ARG A 159 -40.83 -54.92 -9.70
N ASP A 160 -41.21 -55.11 -10.97
CA ASP A 160 -42.58 -55.40 -11.26
C ASP A 160 -42.89 -56.84 -10.96
N CYS A 161 -43.40 -57.08 -9.77
CA CYS A 161 -44.42 -58.08 -9.43
C CYS A 161 -44.82 -57.97 -7.96
N GLN A 162 -46.10 -57.64 -7.75
CA GLN A 162 -46.91 -57.88 -6.55
C GLN A 162 -46.83 -56.89 -5.38
N LEU A 163 -47.78 -56.11 -5.16
CA LEU A 163 -48.96 -56.12 -4.29
C LEU A 163 -49.54 -54.74 -4.06
N GLU A 164 -50.85 -54.65 -4.33
CA GLU A 164 -51.73 -53.54 -4.02
C GLU A 164 -52.02 -53.39 -2.52
N LYS A 165 -52.37 -52.13 -2.16
CA LYS A 165 -53.23 -51.66 -1.06
C LYS A 165 -52.57 -51.20 0.21
N GLN A 166 -52.64 -49.98 0.59
CA GLN A 166 -53.68 -49.26 1.33
C GLN A 166 -53.34 -47.80 1.57
N ILE A 167 -54.36 -47.04 1.43
CA ILE A 167 -54.69 -45.63 1.61
C ILE A 167 -54.59 -45.26 3.11
N GLU A 168 -54.14 -44.06 3.43
CA GLU A 168 -54.98 -43.08 4.16
C GLU A 168 -54.29 -41.74 4.30
N GLU A 169 -55.10 -40.74 4.13
CA GLU A 169 -54.95 -39.32 4.25
C GLU A 169 -54.49 -38.80 5.60
N GLU A 170 -53.76 -37.73 5.62
CA GLU A 170 -54.05 -36.63 6.58
C GLU A 170 -53.61 -35.26 6.07
N THR A 171 -54.52 -34.35 6.21
CA THR A 171 -54.73 -33.02 5.71
C THR A 171 -53.89 -31.93 6.31
N LEU A 172 -53.58 -30.98 5.45
CA LEU A 172 -53.50 -29.51 5.59
C LEU A 172 -53.64 -28.88 6.98
N GLU A 173 -52.65 -28.04 7.32
CA GLU A 173 -52.96 -26.74 7.92
C GLU A 173 -51.99 -25.66 7.40
N GLN A 174 -52.53 -24.78 6.58
CA GLN A 174 -52.02 -23.46 6.27
C GLN A 174 -52.20 -22.55 7.50
N ARG A 175 -51.17 -21.79 7.83
CA ARG A 175 -51.37 -20.52 8.59
C ARG A 175 -50.60 -19.39 7.91
N ASP A 176 -51.39 -18.47 7.39
CA ASP A 176 -51.04 -17.11 7.01
C ASP A 176 -50.39 -16.35 8.17
N VAL A 177 -49.28 -15.67 7.88
CA VAL A 177 -48.91 -14.45 8.61
C VAL A 177 -48.46 -13.40 7.62
N THR A 178 -49.42 -12.60 7.22
CA THR A 178 -49.23 -11.32 6.54
C THR A 178 -49.07 -10.19 7.54
N THR A 179 -48.18 -9.26 7.17
CA THR A 179 -48.16 -7.84 7.55
C THR A 179 -47.88 -7.44 9.02
N LYS A 180 -46.66 -6.98 9.23
CA LYS A 180 -46.32 -5.80 10.07
C LYS A 180 -44.87 -5.39 9.77
N SER A 181 -44.64 -4.54 8.79
CA SER A 181 -43.36 -3.91 8.56
C SER A 181 -43.50 -2.52 7.92
N GLU A 182 -44.07 -1.57 8.63
CA GLU A 182 -44.02 -0.16 8.22
C GLU A 182 -43.82 0.86 9.37
N ASN A 183 -43.73 0.45 10.63
CA ASN A 183 -43.54 1.39 11.75
C ASN A 183 -42.19 1.28 12.48
N PHE A 184 -41.20 0.60 11.90
CA PHE A 184 -39.88 0.41 12.58
C PHE A 184 -38.79 1.35 12.09
N GLN A 185 -39.02 2.14 11.03
CA GLN A 185 -37.97 3.01 10.45
C GLN A 185 -37.94 4.43 11.02
N GLU A 186 -39.04 4.95 11.54
CA GLU A 186 -39.05 6.31 12.13
C GLU A 186 -38.64 6.37 13.62
N GLU A 187 -38.82 5.31 14.37
CA GLU A 187 -38.32 5.24 15.76
C GLU A 187 -36.80 5.05 15.82
N PHE A 188 -36.18 4.39 14.84
CA PHE A 188 -34.72 4.15 14.81
C PHE A 188 -33.90 5.39 14.46
N GLN A 189 -34.46 6.34 13.69
CA GLN A 189 -33.74 7.58 13.36
C GLN A 189 -33.75 8.59 14.52
N ASN A 190 -34.80 8.65 15.31
CA ASN A 190 -34.88 9.53 16.46
C ASN A 190 -34.04 9.07 17.67
N ASP A 191 -33.75 7.78 17.78
CA ASP A 191 -32.87 7.25 18.85
C ASP A 191 -31.37 7.37 18.49
N ILE A 192 -31.05 7.44 17.21
CA ILE A 192 -29.66 7.68 16.76
C ILE A 192 -29.25 9.14 16.95
N GLU A 193 -30.17 10.10 16.74
CA GLU A 193 -29.88 11.53 17.00
C GLU A 193 -29.78 11.87 18.49
N LYS A 194 -30.47 11.15 19.36
CA LYS A 194 -30.37 11.32 20.81
C LYS A 194 -29.20 10.59 21.47
N ALA A 195 -28.60 9.58 20.81
CA ALA A 195 -27.44 8.85 21.31
C ALA A 195 -26.09 9.52 20.95
N ILE A 196 -26.09 10.57 20.13
CA ILE A 196 -24.90 11.43 19.85
C ILE A 196 -24.63 12.40 21.02
N ASP A 197 -25.42 12.31 22.09
CA ASP A 197 -25.35 13.23 23.18
C ASP A 197 -24.08 13.03 24.03
N THR A 198 -23.46 14.12 24.35
CA THR A 198 -22.29 14.50 25.14
C THR A 198 -21.90 13.59 26.34
N HIS A 199 -22.72 12.65 26.77
CA HIS A 199 -22.44 11.77 27.90
C HIS A 199 -21.46 10.63 27.62
N ASN A 200 -21.31 10.20 26.38
CA ASN A 200 -20.46 9.04 26.01
C ASN A 200 -18.98 9.40 25.75
N GLN A 201 -18.61 10.69 25.78
CA GLN A 201 -17.22 11.12 25.56
C GLN A 201 -16.35 11.02 26.81
N LYS A 202 -16.93 11.09 28.02
CA LYS A 202 -16.19 11.05 29.31
C LYS A 202 -15.59 9.67 29.62
N ASP A 203 -16.11 8.59 29.03
CA ASP A 203 -15.63 7.23 29.27
C ASP A 203 -14.67 6.71 28.18
N LEU A 204 -14.14 7.60 27.35
CA LEU A 204 -13.17 7.22 26.34
C LEU A 204 -11.81 6.90 26.98
N THR A 205 -11.32 5.69 26.76
CA THR A 205 -9.96 5.31 27.16
C THR A 205 -8.99 5.53 26.02
N PHE A 206 -7.79 6.06 26.31
CA PHE A 206 -6.83 6.40 25.27
C PHE A 206 -5.38 6.09 25.65
N ARG A 207 -4.55 5.98 24.61
CA ARG A 207 -3.10 5.91 24.70
C ARG A 207 -2.47 6.91 23.73
N VAL A 208 -1.36 7.52 24.13
CA VAL A 208 -0.56 8.38 23.26
C VAL A 208 0.70 7.66 22.83
N SER A 209 0.88 7.52 21.51
CA SER A 209 2.10 6.98 20.87
C SER A 209 2.88 8.12 20.25
N CYS A 210 4.11 8.36 20.71
CA CYS A 210 4.93 9.45 20.23
C CYS A 210 6.14 8.99 19.45
N ARG A 211 6.49 9.76 18.43
CA ARG A 211 7.75 9.66 17.72
C ARG A 211 8.41 11.04 17.69
N CYS A 212 9.66 11.09 18.13
CA CYS A 212 10.49 12.29 18.06
C CYS A 212 11.67 12.02 17.12
N SER A 213 11.95 12.95 16.22
CA SER A 213 13.12 12.89 15.32
C SER A 213 13.74 14.28 15.16
N GLY A 214 14.96 14.35 14.62
CA GLY A 214 15.70 15.59 14.51
C GLY A 214 16.20 16.15 15.85
N THR A 215 16.22 17.45 15.99
CA THR A 215 16.75 18.18 17.16
C THR A 215 15.87 17.98 18.40
N ILE A 216 14.56 17.83 18.26
CA ILE A 216 13.62 17.57 19.35
C ILE A 216 13.98 16.28 20.10
N ARG A 217 14.45 15.23 19.40
CA ARG A 217 14.87 13.98 20.02
C ARG A 217 16.04 14.16 21.03
N LYS A 218 16.85 15.20 20.86
CA LYS A 218 17.94 15.52 21.80
C LYS A 218 17.42 16.15 23.10
N ALA A 219 16.27 16.86 23.01
CA ALA A 219 15.68 17.57 24.14
C ALA A 219 14.66 16.72 24.93
N PHE A 220 13.92 15.83 24.24
CA PHE A 220 12.85 15.01 24.81
C PHE A 220 12.87 13.58 24.30
N THR A 221 12.56 12.67 25.19
CA THR A 221 12.20 11.29 24.82
C THR A 221 10.73 11.24 24.36
N ALA A 222 10.40 10.23 23.55
CA ALA A 222 9.01 9.98 23.15
C ALA A 222 8.08 9.75 24.36
N GLN A 223 8.60 9.19 25.45
CA GLN A 223 7.85 8.95 26.69
C GLN A 223 7.52 10.25 27.42
N GLU A 224 8.47 11.18 27.53
CA GLU A 224 8.22 12.51 28.13
C GLU A 224 7.14 13.26 27.36
N VAL A 225 7.24 13.29 26.02
CA VAL A 225 6.24 13.92 25.16
C VAL A 225 4.87 13.26 25.34
N GLY A 226 4.80 11.93 25.33
CA GLY A 226 3.56 11.17 25.52
C GLY A 226 2.91 11.45 26.87
N LYS A 227 3.72 11.59 27.95
CA LYS A 227 3.22 11.93 29.27
C LYS A 227 2.62 13.34 29.32
N VAL A 228 3.33 14.33 28.78
CA VAL A 228 2.87 15.74 28.76
C VAL A 228 1.54 15.86 28.02
N ILE A 229 1.46 15.29 26.85
CA ILE A 229 0.26 15.34 26.02
C ILE A 229 -0.86 14.51 26.61
N GLY A 230 -0.57 13.34 27.17
CA GLY A 230 -1.56 12.53 27.88
C GLY A 230 -2.20 13.26 29.04
N ILE A 231 -1.42 13.96 29.87
CA ILE A 231 -1.93 14.79 30.97
C ILE A 231 -2.80 15.93 30.44
N ALA A 232 -2.39 16.60 29.34
CA ALA A 232 -3.19 17.67 28.75
C ALA A 232 -4.54 17.17 28.22
N ILE A 233 -4.56 16.00 27.56
CA ILE A 233 -5.78 15.33 27.08
C ILE A 233 -6.72 14.98 28.25
N MET A 234 -6.20 14.37 29.32
CA MET A 234 -6.99 14.03 30.51
C MET A 234 -7.60 15.29 31.15
N LYS A 235 -6.82 16.37 31.26
CA LYS A 235 -7.30 17.64 31.84
C LYS A 235 -8.34 18.32 30.96
N HIS A 236 -8.16 18.29 29.64
CA HIS A 236 -9.01 19.03 28.72
C HIS A 236 -10.33 18.29 28.41
N PHE A 237 -10.24 16.98 28.10
CA PHE A 237 -11.38 16.17 27.65
C PHE A 237 -11.95 15.27 28.73
N GLY A 238 -11.30 15.11 29.89
CA GLY A 238 -11.73 14.19 30.95
C GLY A 238 -11.57 12.71 30.63
N TRP A 239 -10.85 12.36 29.55
CA TRP A 239 -10.65 10.96 29.15
C TRP A 239 -9.69 10.22 30.09
N LYS A 240 -9.84 8.89 30.14
CA LYS A 240 -9.03 8.02 31.01
C LYS A 240 -7.86 7.41 30.22
N ALA A 241 -6.64 7.48 30.76
CA ALA A 241 -5.48 6.83 30.15
C ALA A 241 -5.53 5.31 30.38
N ASP A 242 -5.42 4.52 29.31
CA ASP A 242 -5.25 3.08 29.32
C ASP A 242 -4.13 2.68 28.35
N LEU A 243 -3.00 2.26 28.91
CA LEU A 243 -1.81 1.93 28.12
C LEU A 243 -1.86 0.52 27.51
N ARG A 244 -2.72 -0.37 28.06
CA ARG A 244 -2.78 -1.77 27.62
C ARG A 244 -3.87 -1.99 26.58
N ASN A 245 -5.11 -1.57 26.87
CA ASN A 245 -6.28 -1.80 26.03
C ASN A 245 -7.05 -0.51 25.72
N PRO A 246 -6.41 0.51 25.13
CA PRO A 246 -7.10 1.76 24.81
C PRO A 246 -8.15 1.55 23.73
N LYS A 247 -9.29 2.25 23.86
CA LYS A 247 -10.29 2.37 22.79
C LYS A 247 -9.74 3.25 21.65
N LEU A 248 -9.01 4.32 22.01
CA LEU A 248 -8.44 5.29 21.09
C LEU A 248 -6.91 5.32 21.22
N GLU A 249 -6.19 5.22 20.12
CA GLU A 249 -4.76 5.53 20.06
C GLU A 249 -4.57 6.89 19.38
N ILE A 250 -3.76 7.74 19.97
CA ILE A 250 -3.39 9.04 19.43
C ILE A 250 -1.91 8.96 19.06
N PHE A 251 -1.60 9.19 17.79
CA PHE A 251 -0.25 9.20 17.30
C PHE A 251 0.25 10.63 17.12
N ILE A 252 1.46 10.89 17.62
CA ILE A 252 2.12 12.18 17.54
C ILE A 252 3.51 12.01 16.96
N HIS A 253 3.82 12.79 15.94
CA HIS A 253 5.18 12.85 15.40
C HIS A 253 5.67 14.30 15.42
N LEU A 254 6.72 14.52 16.19
CA LEU A 254 7.44 15.79 16.28
C LEU A 254 8.79 15.68 15.59
N ASN A 255 9.08 16.57 14.66
CA ASN A 255 10.38 16.69 14.02
C ASN A 255 10.68 18.15 13.66
N ASP A 256 11.83 18.40 13.02
CA ASP A 256 12.30 19.74 12.68
C ASP A 256 11.56 20.37 11.49
N VAL A 257 10.69 19.64 10.82
CA VAL A 257 9.94 20.09 9.63
C VAL A 257 8.48 20.33 9.95
N TYR A 258 7.88 19.52 10.83
CA TYR A 258 6.45 19.60 11.19
C TYR A 258 6.15 18.95 12.54
N SER A 259 4.98 19.28 13.07
CA SER A 259 4.31 18.53 14.14
C SER A 259 2.98 17.99 13.60
N VAL A 260 2.78 16.69 13.75
CA VAL A 260 1.59 15.98 13.23
C VAL A 260 0.94 15.18 14.34
N VAL A 261 -0.38 15.28 14.42
CA VAL A 261 -1.25 14.50 15.32
C VAL A 261 -2.31 13.79 14.52
N GLY A 262 -2.52 12.51 14.78
CA GLY A 262 -3.54 11.72 14.08
C GLY A 262 -3.96 10.47 14.83
N ILE A 263 -5.02 9.83 14.35
CA ILE A 263 -5.58 8.59 14.86
C ILE A 263 -5.21 7.46 13.90
N PRO A 264 -4.46 6.42 14.32
CA PRO A 264 -4.20 5.27 13.46
C PRO A 264 -5.52 4.55 13.15
N MET A 265 -5.79 4.36 11.85
CA MET A 265 -7.05 3.74 11.40
C MET A 265 -7.07 2.23 11.58
N PHE A 266 -5.89 1.59 11.54
CA PHE A 266 -5.75 0.14 11.67
C PHE A 266 -4.69 -0.22 12.72
N ARG A 267 -4.96 -1.29 13.48
CA ARG A 267 -4.00 -1.82 14.48
C ARG A 267 -2.77 -2.40 13.79
N VAL A 268 -2.98 -3.14 12.70
CA VAL A 268 -1.91 -3.74 11.90
C VAL A 268 -1.51 -2.75 10.81
N PRO A 269 -0.20 -2.54 10.56
CA PRO A 269 0.26 -1.72 9.44
C PRO A 269 -0.28 -2.22 8.10
N LEU A 270 -0.60 -1.31 7.17
CA LEU A 270 -1.02 -1.67 5.81
C LEU A 270 0.08 -2.42 5.04
N ALA A 271 1.35 -2.14 5.36
CA ALA A 271 2.48 -2.86 4.78
C ALA A 271 2.58 -4.34 5.21
N SER A 272 1.91 -4.73 6.30
CA SER A 272 1.87 -6.13 6.73
C SER A 272 0.93 -6.94 5.84
N ARG A 273 1.42 -8.07 5.34
CA ARG A 273 0.66 -8.97 4.48
C ARG A 273 0.46 -10.31 5.18
N ALA A 274 -0.78 -10.66 5.48
CA ALA A 274 -1.10 -11.93 6.15
C ALA A 274 -0.66 -13.16 5.35
N TYR A 275 -0.57 -13.02 4.03
CA TYR A 275 -0.15 -14.08 3.10
C TYR A 275 1.38 -14.21 2.93
N ILE A 276 2.20 -13.35 3.50
CA ILE A 276 3.66 -13.50 3.48
C ILE A 276 4.09 -14.17 4.78
N LYS A 277 4.43 -15.46 4.70
CA LYS A 277 4.90 -16.26 5.84
C LYS A 277 6.39 -16.05 6.08
N THR A 278 7.17 -16.06 5.01
CA THR A 278 8.61 -15.78 5.06
C THR A 278 8.88 -14.45 4.37
N ALA A 279 9.44 -13.51 5.11
CA ALA A 279 9.69 -12.17 4.61
C ALA A 279 10.91 -12.14 3.68
N GLY A 280 10.71 -11.60 2.49
CA GLY A 280 11.74 -11.26 1.52
C GLY A 280 11.89 -9.75 1.36
N LEU A 281 11.74 -9.27 0.13
CA LEU A 281 11.65 -7.85 -0.18
C LEU A 281 10.44 -7.22 0.55
N ARG A 282 10.54 -5.97 0.97
CA ARG A 282 9.42 -5.25 1.59
C ARG A 282 8.26 -5.12 0.60
N SER A 283 7.06 -5.51 1.02
CA SER A 283 5.86 -5.56 0.15
C SER A 283 5.52 -4.23 -0.50
N THR A 284 5.73 -3.10 0.18
CA THR A 284 5.48 -1.77 -0.38
C THR A 284 6.43 -1.45 -1.54
N ILE A 285 7.67 -1.93 -1.50
CA ILE A 285 8.65 -1.80 -2.59
C ILE A 285 8.28 -2.75 -3.73
N ALA A 286 7.98 -4.01 -3.42
CA ALA A 286 7.57 -5.00 -4.40
C ALA A 286 6.34 -4.54 -5.19
N TRP A 287 5.32 -4.00 -4.51
CA TRP A 287 4.16 -3.43 -5.17
C TRP A 287 4.50 -2.19 -6.02
N ALA A 288 5.38 -1.30 -5.51
CA ALA A 288 5.82 -0.14 -6.27
C ALA A 288 6.51 -0.54 -7.58
N MET A 289 7.37 -1.56 -7.56
CA MET A 289 8.02 -2.12 -8.76
C MET A 289 6.97 -2.68 -9.75
N ALA A 290 6.03 -3.48 -9.27
CA ALA A 290 4.95 -4.03 -10.09
C ALA A 290 4.06 -2.93 -10.68
N SER A 291 3.72 -1.90 -9.91
CA SER A 291 2.92 -0.76 -10.37
C SER A 291 3.60 0.09 -11.45
N LEU A 292 4.93 0.03 -11.52
CA LEU A 292 5.73 0.74 -12.52
C LEU A 292 5.85 -0.02 -13.84
N ALA A 293 5.56 -1.32 -13.84
CA ALA A 293 5.78 -2.22 -14.97
C ALA A 293 4.71 -2.14 -16.07
N ASP A 294 3.64 -1.36 -15.88
CA ASP A 294 2.53 -1.21 -16.83
C ASP A 294 1.85 -2.55 -17.19
N ILE A 295 1.64 -3.41 -16.18
CA ILE A 295 1.07 -4.75 -16.34
C ILE A 295 -0.35 -4.66 -16.92
N LYS A 296 -0.60 -5.43 -17.99
CA LYS A 296 -1.89 -5.51 -18.67
C LYS A 296 -2.44 -6.94 -18.63
N ALA A 297 -3.75 -7.10 -18.72
CA ALA A 297 -4.37 -8.40 -18.83
C ALA A 297 -3.80 -9.21 -20.00
N GLY A 298 -3.55 -10.50 -19.77
CA GLY A 298 -2.96 -11.41 -20.74
C GLY A 298 -1.43 -11.31 -20.89
N ALA A 299 -0.75 -10.39 -20.19
CA ALA A 299 0.70 -10.26 -20.24
C ALA A 299 1.40 -11.47 -19.61
N PHE A 300 2.62 -11.73 -20.09
CA PHE A 300 3.56 -12.67 -19.48
C PHE A 300 4.58 -11.90 -18.63
N VAL A 301 4.54 -12.10 -17.31
CA VAL A 301 5.42 -11.44 -16.33
C VAL A 301 6.40 -12.46 -15.75
N LEU A 302 7.68 -12.15 -15.83
CA LEU A 302 8.78 -12.96 -15.33
C LEU A 302 9.54 -12.24 -14.20
N ASP A 303 9.80 -12.96 -13.11
CA ASP A 303 10.84 -12.61 -12.14
C ASP A 303 11.91 -13.69 -12.15
N PRO A 304 13.06 -13.49 -12.84
CA PRO A 304 14.08 -14.51 -13.02
C PRO A 304 14.98 -14.72 -11.79
N MET A 305 14.79 -13.94 -10.72
CA MET A 305 15.48 -14.09 -9.44
C MET A 305 14.49 -13.83 -8.30
N CYS A 306 13.39 -14.60 -8.30
CA CYS A 306 12.19 -14.30 -7.51
C CYS A 306 12.39 -14.40 -5.99
N GLY A 307 13.47 -15.05 -5.53
CA GLY A 307 13.73 -15.25 -4.11
C GLY A 307 12.53 -15.85 -3.38
N LEU A 308 11.91 -15.11 -2.47
CA LEU A 308 10.70 -15.54 -1.73
C LEU A 308 9.39 -15.14 -2.43
N GLY A 309 9.44 -14.71 -3.69
CA GLY A 309 8.30 -14.45 -4.54
C GLY A 309 7.50 -13.18 -4.22
N THR A 310 8.02 -12.28 -3.40
CA THR A 310 7.25 -11.11 -2.91
C THR A 310 6.76 -10.22 -4.05
N ILE A 311 7.57 -9.99 -5.10
CA ILE A 311 7.18 -9.16 -6.25
C ILE A 311 6.00 -9.79 -6.98
N LEU A 312 6.10 -11.09 -7.30
CA LEU A 312 5.05 -11.81 -8.02
C LEU A 312 3.76 -11.93 -7.19
N LEU A 313 3.87 -12.10 -5.87
CA LEU A 313 2.72 -12.12 -4.96
C LEU A 313 1.97 -10.79 -4.96
N GLU A 314 2.67 -9.66 -4.84
CA GLU A 314 2.06 -8.33 -4.89
C GLU A 314 1.47 -8.05 -6.28
N ALA A 315 2.16 -8.47 -7.35
CA ALA A 315 1.68 -8.32 -8.72
C ALA A 315 0.42 -9.17 -8.98
N ALA A 316 0.42 -10.45 -8.65
CA ALA A 316 -0.71 -11.34 -8.93
C ALA A 316 -1.97 -11.01 -8.10
N LYS A 317 -1.81 -10.46 -6.88
CA LYS A 317 -2.92 -9.93 -6.09
C LYS A 317 -3.56 -8.68 -6.69
N GLU A 318 -2.82 -7.92 -7.48
CA GLU A 318 -3.28 -6.68 -8.10
C GLU A 318 -3.79 -6.90 -9.53
N TRP A 319 -3.08 -7.72 -10.31
CA TRP A 319 -3.38 -8.03 -11.71
C TRP A 319 -3.60 -9.55 -11.89
N PRO A 320 -4.80 -10.08 -11.60
CA PRO A 320 -5.05 -11.53 -11.60
C PRO A 320 -5.09 -12.17 -12.98
N ASP A 321 -5.37 -11.40 -14.05
CA ASP A 321 -5.54 -11.90 -15.42
C ASP A 321 -4.22 -11.84 -16.21
N VAL A 322 -3.15 -12.38 -15.63
CA VAL A 322 -1.77 -12.32 -16.14
C VAL A 322 -1.08 -13.65 -15.88
N TYR A 323 -0.13 -14.05 -16.74
CA TYR A 323 0.71 -15.22 -16.57
C TYR A 323 1.98 -14.85 -15.81
N TYR A 324 2.20 -15.49 -14.67
CA TYR A 324 3.35 -15.23 -13.82
C TYR A 324 4.29 -16.40 -13.75
N VAL A 325 5.58 -16.14 -13.93
CA VAL A 325 6.65 -17.11 -13.72
C VAL A 325 7.72 -16.52 -12.81
N GLY A 326 8.06 -17.27 -11.76
CA GLY A 326 9.19 -16.99 -10.89
C GLY A 326 10.30 -18.01 -11.09
N ALA A 327 11.53 -17.55 -11.21
CA ALA A 327 12.69 -18.42 -11.29
C ALA A 327 13.71 -18.08 -10.22
N ASP A 328 14.40 -19.08 -9.69
CA ASP A 328 15.53 -18.94 -8.77
C ASP A 328 16.43 -20.16 -8.85
N VAL A 329 17.73 -19.99 -8.56
CA VAL A 329 18.66 -21.13 -8.49
C VAL A 329 18.60 -21.88 -7.18
N SER A 330 18.02 -21.28 -6.13
CA SER A 330 18.04 -21.77 -4.75
C SER A 330 16.77 -22.52 -4.41
N ASP A 331 16.89 -23.80 -4.10
CA ASP A 331 15.77 -24.63 -3.62
C ASP A 331 15.11 -24.06 -2.35
N SER A 332 15.91 -23.52 -1.44
CA SER A 332 15.39 -22.94 -0.20
C SER A 332 14.56 -21.68 -0.43
N GLN A 333 14.90 -20.88 -1.44
CA GLN A 333 14.12 -19.72 -1.85
C GLN A 333 12.80 -20.16 -2.50
N LEU A 334 12.85 -21.11 -3.44
CA LEU A 334 11.65 -21.63 -4.11
C LEU A 334 10.69 -22.33 -3.15
N LEU A 335 11.20 -23.07 -2.14
CA LEU A 335 10.36 -23.63 -1.08
C LEU A 335 9.66 -22.55 -0.25
N GLY A 336 10.40 -21.49 0.14
CA GLY A 336 9.81 -20.34 0.83
C GLY A 336 8.79 -19.59 -0.02
N THR A 337 9.04 -19.49 -1.33
CA THR A 337 8.09 -18.93 -2.30
C THR A 337 6.81 -19.77 -2.33
N TRP A 338 6.94 -21.09 -2.44
CA TRP A 338 5.80 -22.01 -2.44
C TRP A 338 4.94 -21.88 -1.19
N ASP A 339 5.54 -21.76 0.00
CA ASP A 339 4.83 -21.54 1.24
C ASP A 339 4.06 -20.21 1.26
N ASN A 340 4.65 -19.17 0.69
CA ASN A 340 3.99 -17.87 0.50
C ASN A 340 2.84 -17.96 -0.51
N LEU A 341 3.02 -18.67 -1.64
CA LEU A 341 1.96 -18.88 -2.65
C LEU A 341 0.75 -19.59 -2.05
N LYS A 342 0.97 -20.68 -1.31
CA LYS A 342 -0.10 -21.39 -0.58
C LYS A 342 -0.83 -20.49 0.39
N ALA A 343 -0.09 -19.73 1.19
CA ALA A 343 -0.70 -18.80 2.15
C ALA A 343 -1.49 -17.67 1.47
N ALA A 344 -1.15 -17.35 0.23
CA ALA A 344 -1.83 -16.34 -0.59
C ALA A 344 -2.99 -16.91 -1.43
N GLY A 345 -3.10 -18.26 -1.58
CA GLY A 345 -4.02 -18.90 -2.52
C GLY A 345 -3.71 -18.55 -3.97
N LEU A 346 -2.42 -18.61 -4.34
CA LEU A 346 -1.89 -18.25 -5.66
C LEU A 346 -1.04 -19.38 -6.27
N GLU A 347 -1.10 -20.60 -5.73
CA GLU A 347 -0.35 -21.75 -6.21
C GLU A 347 -0.66 -22.11 -7.68
N ASP A 348 -1.89 -21.86 -8.13
CA ASP A 348 -2.33 -22.10 -9.51
C ASP A 348 -2.13 -20.89 -10.43
N LYS A 349 -1.59 -19.79 -9.91
CA LYS A 349 -1.43 -18.53 -10.65
C LYS A 349 0.02 -18.18 -10.99
N ILE A 350 0.97 -18.72 -10.23
CA ILE A 350 2.38 -18.40 -10.38
C ILE A 350 3.16 -19.73 -10.52
N GLU A 351 3.79 -19.89 -11.65
CA GLU A 351 4.68 -21.04 -11.92
C GLU A 351 6.08 -20.77 -11.39
N LEU A 352 6.74 -21.81 -10.88
CA LEU A 352 8.09 -21.72 -10.31
C LEU A 352 9.06 -22.61 -11.10
N LEU A 353 10.20 -22.02 -11.48
CA LEU A 353 11.27 -22.69 -12.19
C LEU A 353 12.57 -22.64 -11.39
N LYS A 354 13.26 -23.79 -11.31
CA LYS A 354 14.63 -23.83 -10.79
C LYS A 354 15.61 -23.68 -11.94
N VAL A 355 16.09 -22.46 -12.16
CA VAL A 355 17.00 -22.14 -13.28
C VAL A 355 17.87 -20.94 -12.95
N SER A 356 19.00 -20.82 -13.64
CA SER A 356 19.87 -19.66 -13.56
C SER A 356 19.39 -18.55 -14.50
N VAL A 357 19.41 -17.31 -14.00
CA VAL A 357 19.02 -16.13 -14.77
C VAL A 357 19.90 -15.85 -16.00
N ILE A 358 21.12 -16.38 -16.03
CA ILE A 358 22.04 -16.21 -17.18
C ILE A 358 21.76 -17.18 -18.33
N GLU A 359 20.87 -18.14 -18.15
CA GLU A 359 20.49 -19.14 -19.15
C GLU A 359 19.03 -19.55 -18.92
N LEU A 360 18.12 -18.69 -19.35
CA LEU A 360 16.68 -18.91 -19.20
C LEU A 360 16.16 -19.85 -20.30
N PRO A 361 15.40 -20.92 -19.96
CA PRO A 361 14.84 -21.85 -20.93
C PRO A 361 13.60 -21.26 -21.62
N LEU A 362 13.69 -20.02 -22.05
CA LEU A 362 12.63 -19.28 -22.72
C LEU A 362 13.11 -18.83 -24.11
N PRO A 363 12.23 -18.85 -25.11
CA PRO A 363 12.55 -18.30 -26.43
C PRO A 363 12.92 -16.82 -26.35
N SER A 364 13.73 -16.35 -27.31
CA SER A 364 13.95 -14.92 -27.45
C SER A 364 12.64 -14.20 -27.75
N GLU A 365 12.47 -13.00 -27.18
CA GLU A 365 11.31 -12.14 -27.40
C GLU A 365 9.96 -12.79 -27.05
N SER A 366 9.92 -13.62 -25.99
CA SER A 366 8.72 -14.33 -25.51
C SER A 366 8.07 -13.74 -24.26
N VAL A 367 8.73 -12.79 -23.58
CA VAL A 367 8.30 -12.22 -22.31
C VAL A 367 7.89 -10.76 -22.50
N ASP A 368 6.75 -10.35 -21.94
CA ASP A 368 6.25 -8.97 -22.02
C ASP A 368 6.88 -8.06 -20.96
N ILE A 369 7.04 -8.59 -19.75
CA ILE A 369 7.48 -7.80 -18.61
C ILE A 369 8.43 -8.62 -17.73
N ILE A 370 9.53 -8.00 -17.34
CA ILE A 370 10.45 -8.53 -16.33
C ILE A 370 10.47 -7.60 -15.13
N ILE A 371 10.28 -8.15 -13.91
CA ILE A 371 10.36 -7.38 -12.66
C ILE A 371 11.26 -8.17 -11.72
N SER A 372 12.41 -7.61 -11.32
CA SER A 372 13.35 -8.37 -10.50
C SER A 372 14.12 -7.51 -9.49
N ASP A 373 14.35 -8.09 -8.32
CA ASP A 373 15.29 -7.57 -7.31
C ASP A 373 16.67 -8.18 -7.58
N ILE A 374 17.57 -7.36 -8.11
CA ILE A 374 18.96 -7.82 -8.38
C ILE A 374 19.67 -8.04 -7.05
N PRO A 375 20.11 -9.28 -6.75
CA PRO A 375 20.75 -9.57 -5.48
C PRO A 375 21.97 -8.71 -5.23
N PHE A 376 22.06 -8.10 -4.04
CA PHE A 376 23.18 -7.25 -3.65
C PHE A 376 23.62 -7.53 -2.20
N GLY A 377 24.82 -7.08 -1.86
CA GLY A 377 25.44 -7.24 -0.53
C GLY A 377 26.48 -8.37 -0.46
N LYS A 378 27.03 -8.54 0.74
CA LYS A 378 28.20 -9.44 0.97
C LYS A 378 27.92 -10.93 0.71
N LYS A 379 26.65 -11.34 0.71
CA LYS A 379 26.23 -12.72 0.50
C LYS A 379 26.18 -13.13 -0.96
N PHE A 380 26.04 -12.18 -1.88
CA PHE A 380 25.89 -12.42 -3.31
C PHE A 380 27.05 -11.77 -4.06
N LYS A 381 27.99 -12.58 -4.54
CA LYS A 381 29.16 -12.10 -5.28
C LYS A 381 28.82 -11.93 -6.79
N LEU A 382 27.81 -11.16 -7.11
CA LEU A 382 27.40 -10.85 -8.49
C LEU A 382 28.31 -9.83 -9.20
N GLY A 383 29.53 -9.66 -8.74
CA GLY A 383 30.41 -8.55 -9.18
C GLY A 383 30.81 -8.51 -10.66
N ARG A 384 30.67 -9.60 -11.43
CA ARG A 384 30.99 -9.63 -12.85
C ARG A 384 29.79 -9.89 -13.77
N ASP A 385 28.66 -10.35 -13.22
CA ASP A 385 27.62 -11.00 -14.02
C ASP A 385 26.41 -10.12 -14.31
N ILE A 386 26.33 -8.86 -13.80
CA ILE A 386 25.17 -8.01 -14.06
C ILE A 386 24.95 -7.75 -15.56
N LYS A 387 26.01 -7.68 -16.35
CA LYS A 387 25.89 -7.50 -17.80
C LYS A 387 25.29 -8.74 -18.45
N SER A 388 25.77 -9.94 -18.08
CA SER A 388 25.24 -11.21 -18.60
C SER A 388 23.79 -11.42 -18.21
N ILE A 389 23.41 -11.05 -16.97
CA ILE A 389 22.04 -11.08 -16.49
C ILE A 389 21.15 -10.17 -17.33
N LEU A 390 21.57 -8.92 -17.56
CA LEU A 390 20.80 -7.98 -18.36
C LEU A 390 20.73 -8.38 -19.85
N GLN A 391 21.80 -8.97 -20.39
CA GLN A 391 21.78 -9.50 -21.75
C GLN A 391 20.77 -10.63 -21.93
N GLU A 392 20.68 -11.54 -20.95
CA GLU A 392 19.72 -12.63 -21.00
C GLU A 392 18.28 -12.15 -20.79
N MET A 393 18.06 -11.20 -19.87
CA MET A 393 16.77 -10.53 -19.72
C MET A 393 16.36 -9.79 -21.00
N GLU A 394 17.30 -9.08 -21.64
CA GLU A 394 17.06 -8.41 -22.92
C GLU A 394 16.71 -9.41 -24.03
N ARG A 395 17.40 -10.57 -24.09
CA ARG A 395 17.13 -11.62 -25.07
C ARG A 395 15.70 -12.12 -25.01
N VAL A 396 15.22 -12.48 -23.78
CA VAL A 396 13.87 -13.06 -23.62
C VAL A 396 12.76 -12.03 -23.70
N LEU A 397 13.05 -10.75 -23.41
CA LEU A 397 12.07 -9.66 -23.48
C LEU A 397 11.72 -9.34 -24.94
N HIS A 398 10.43 -9.21 -25.27
CA HIS A 398 10.03 -8.80 -26.61
C HIS A 398 10.30 -7.30 -26.85
N VAL A 399 10.34 -6.87 -28.10
CA VAL A 399 10.45 -5.45 -28.46
C VAL A 399 9.20 -4.69 -27.97
N GLY A 400 9.40 -3.57 -27.30
CA GLY A 400 8.35 -2.82 -26.62
C GLY A 400 8.06 -3.30 -25.20
N GLY A 401 8.65 -4.42 -24.79
CA GLY A 401 8.53 -4.96 -23.42
C GLY A 401 9.21 -4.08 -22.37
N THR A 402 8.87 -4.29 -21.12
CA THR A 402 9.30 -3.47 -19.97
C THR A 402 10.14 -4.30 -18.99
N ILE A 403 11.24 -3.73 -18.52
CA ILE A 403 12.01 -4.26 -17.38
C ILE A 403 11.95 -3.27 -16.22
N VAL A 404 11.64 -3.75 -15.01
CA VAL A 404 11.73 -2.99 -13.76
C VAL A 404 12.68 -3.72 -12.82
N LEU A 405 13.74 -3.04 -12.42
CA LEU A 405 14.80 -3.59 -11.58
C LEU A 405 14.95 -2.81 -10.28
N LEU A 406 15.18 -3.53 -9.19
CA LEU A 406 15.73 -2.95 -7.97
C LEU A 406 17.24 -3.15 -7.98
N LEU A 407 17.98 -2.04 -7.99
CA LEU A 407 19.43 -2.01 -8.10
C LEU A 407 20.05 -1.43 -6.83
N SER A 408 21.15 -2.02 -6.34
CA SER A 408 22.00 -1.37 -5.34
C SER A 408 22.64 -0.10 -5.92
N GLU A 409 23.12 0.78 -5.05
CA GLU A 409 23.88 1.96 -5.49
C GLU A 409 25.11 1.59 -6.34
N ASP A 410 25.81 0.49 -5.98
CA ASP A 410 26.94 0.01 -6.77
C ASP A 410 26.53 -0.50 -8.15
N HIS A 411 25.43 -1.26 -8.25
CA HIS A 411 24.94 -1.76 -9.55
C HIS A 411 24.46 -0.60 -10.41
N HIS A 412 23.71 0.34 -9.83
CA HIS A 412 23.24 1.52 -10.54
C HIS A 412 24.43 2.32 -11.09
N ARG A 413 25.45 2.61 -10.28
CA ARG A 413 26.66 3.32 -10.73
C ARG A 413 27.38 2.61 -11.85
N ARG A 414 27.60 1.27 -11.75
CA ARG A 414 28.26 0.50 -12.84
C ARG A 414 27.52 0.55 -14.15
N LEU A 415 26.20 0.63 -14.13
CA LEU A 415 25.38 0.77 -15.34
C LEU A 415 25.42 2.21 -15.89
N THR A 416 25.66 3.21 -15.04
CA THR A 416 25.80 4.63 -15.45
C THR A 416 27.20 4.97 -15.96
N ASP A 417 28.27 4.42 -15.36
CA ASP A 417 29.67 4.72 -15.67
C ASP A 417 30.15 4.11 -17.01
N CYS A 418 29.33 3.32 -17.69
CA CYS A 418 29.68 2.75 -18.98
C CYS A 418 29.81 3.78 -20.12
N LYS A 419 29.52 5.06 -19.87
CA LYS A 419 29.70 6.16 -20.86
C LYS A 419 31.14 6.58 -21.05
N GLU A 420 32.05 6.33 -20.12
CA GLU A 420 33.43 6.88 -20.18
C GLU A 420 34.44 6.01 -20.96
N SER A 421 34.09 4.77 -21.33
CA SER A 421 35.04 3.86 -22.01
C SER A 421 34.98 3.84 -23.55
N SER A 422 34.21 4.72 -24.18
CA SER A 422 34.08 4.77 -25.66
C SER A 422 34.73 6.00 -26.34
N ILE A 423 35.57 6.76 -25.63
CA ILE A 423 36.37 7.79 -26.24
C ILE A 423 37.77 7.21 -26.52
N PRO A 424 38.22 7.07 -27.79
CA PRO A 424 39.58 6.65 -28.09
C PRO A 424 40.53 7.77 -27.63
N PHE A 425 41.39 7.42 -26.70
CA PHE A 425 42.52 8.28 -26.31
C PHE A 425 43.51 8.37 -27.46
N ASN A 426 43.46 9.46 -28.22
CA ASN A 426 44.54 9.84 -29.11
C ASN A 426 44.88 11.29 -28.85
N SER A 427 45.95 11.52 -28.18
CA SER A 427 47.13 12.28 -28.56
C SER A 427 47.91 12.78 -27.36
N LYS A 428 49.19 12.58 -27.47
CA LYS A 428 50.28 13.09 -26.66
C LYS A 428 50.24 14.63 -26.63
N ASP A 429 50.51 15.23 -25.46
CA ASP A 429 51.68 16.09 -25.27
C ASP A 429 51.68 16.74 -23.86
N SER A 430 52.79 16.47 -23.19
CA SER A 430 53.70 17.27 -22.38
C SER A 430 53.22 18.38 -21.42
N HIS A 431 53.67 18.22 -20.16
CA HIS A 431 54.23 19.17 -19.16
C HIS A 431 53.43 20.44 -18.80
N THR A 432 53.09 20.56 -17.52
CA THR A 432 53.83 21.27 -16.46
C THR A 432 53.00 21.36 -15.17
N ASP A 433 53.74 21.37 -14.05
CA ASP A 433 53.32 21.48 -12.66
C ASP A 433 52.61 22.78 -12.30
N GLU A 434 51.60 22.73 -11.39
CA GLU A 434 51.59 23.31 -10.05
C GLU A 434 50.20 23.28 -9.38
N PRO A 435 50.13 23.22 -8.03
CA PRO A 435 48.91 22.89 -7.31
C PRO A 435 48.12 24.13 -6.91
N GLY A 436 46.89 24.25 -7.40
CA GLY A 436 45.96 25.32 -7.03
C GLY A 436 44.84 24.80 -6.11
N ILE A 437 44.91 25.19 -4.85
CA ILE A 437 43.86 25.04 -3.84
C ILE A 437 42.61 25.82 -4.32
N LYS A 438 41.50 25.17 -4.62
CA LYS A 438 40.19 25.80 -4.77
C LYS A 438 39.29 25.51 -3.60
N LYS A 439 39.05 26.60 -2.83
CA LYS A 439 38.06 26.71 -1.75
C LYS A 439 36.65 26.35 -2.23
N CYS A 440 35.98 25.49 -1.48
CA CYS A 440 34.53 25.34 -1.55
C CYS A 440 33.84 26.60 -1.03
N LEU A 441 33.10 27.26 -1.88
CA LEU A 441 32.17 28.33 -1.49
C LEU A 441 30.78 27.71 -1.34
N ASN A 442 30.24 27.84 -0.11
CA ASN A 442 28.84 27.55 0.19
C ASN A 442 27.95 28.59 -0.45
N PRO A 443 26.82 28.24 -1.08
CA PRO A 443 25.79 29.20 -1.35
C PRO A 443 24.83 29.30 -0.16
N GLU A 444 24.63 30.53 0.28
CA GLU A 444 23.70 30.97 1.31
C GLU A 444 22.25 30.62 0.95
N GLU A 445 21.54 30.09 1.94
CA GLU A 445 20.09 29.95 1.91
C GLU A 445 19.40 31.32 1.91
N LYS A 446 18.69 31.64 0.83
CA LYS A 446 17.67 32.69 0.83
C LYS A 446 16.32 32.08 1.16
N THR A 447 15.79 32.49 2.29
CA THR A 447 14.41 32.33 2.72
C THR A 447 13.44 32.95 1.73
N GLY A 448 12.57 32.13 1.14
CA GLY A 448 11.48 32.56 0.27
C GLY A 448 10.32 31.57 0.33
N ALA A 449 9.15 32.08 0.70
CA ALA A 449 7.91 31.40 1.01
C ALA A 449 7.40 30.44 -0.05
N SER A 450 6.91 29.32 0.44
CA SER A 450 5.71 28.57 0.01
C SER A 450 5.22 28.74 -1.43
N LYS A 451 5.76 27.92 -2.33
CA LYS A 451 5.09 27.32 -3.51
C LYS A 451 6.05 26.29 -4.13
N THR A 452 5.53 25.08 -4.43
CA THR A 452 6.22 24.02 -5.21
C THR A 452 6.97 22.95 -4.43
N VAL A 453 6.23 22.12 -3.65
CA VAL A 453 6.82 20.86 -3.14
C VAL A 453 6.68 19.71 -4.16
N SER A 454 5.74 19.77 -5.11
CA SER A 454 5.59 18.76 -6.18
C SER A 454 6.69 18.85 -7.24
N THR A 455 7.17 20.04 -7.58
CA THR A 455 8.23 20.24 -8.59
C THR A 455 9.60 19.72 -8.14
N SER A 456 9.87 19.62 -6.84
CA SER A 456 11.17 19.13 -6.35
C SER A 456 11.33 17.61 -6.46
N PHE A 457 10.24 16.84 -6.55
CA PHE A 457 10.28 15.39 -6.67
C PHE A 457 10.47 14.95 -8.13
N GLU A 458 9.74 15.55 -9.03
CA GLU A 458 9.89 15.34 -10.48
C GLU A 458 11.29 15.75 -10.95
N ALA A 459 11.80 16.88 -10.47
CA ALA A 459 13.15 17.33 -10.80
C ALA A 459 14.25 16.36 -10.33
N ARG A 460 14.13 15.75 -9.14
CA ARG A 460 15.09 14.75 -8.64
C ARG A 460 15.03 13.44 -9.43
N ASN A 461 13.84 13.00 -9.85
CA ASN A 461 13.70 11.82 -10.66
C ASN A 461 14.31 12.02 -12.04
N HIS A 462 14.19 13.20 -12.64
CA HIS A 462 14.89 13.58 -13.87
C HIS A 462 16.41 13.53 -13.71
N GLU A 463 16.95 14.02 -12.60
CA GLU A 463 18.39 13.97 -12.33
C GLU A 463 18.96 12.53 -12.33
N PHE A 464 18.21 11.57 -11.76
CA PHE A 464 18.61 10.16 -11.78
C PHE A 464 18.45 9.55 -13.16
N LEU A 465 17.40 9.90 -13.89
CA LEU A 465 17.14 9.42 -15.23
C LEU A 465 18.23 9.90 -16.22
N ASP A 466 18.63 11.18 -16.13
CA ASP A 466 19.66 11.75 -16.99
C ASP A 466 21.03 11.08 -16.83
N ARG A 467 21.27 10.48 -15.66
CA ARG A 467 22.49 9.72 -15.39
C ARG A 467 22.44 8.27 -15.91
N MET A 468 21.25 7.73 -16.21
CA MET A 468 21.10 6.37 -16.72
C MET A 468 21.57 6.28 -18.16
N SER A 469 22.24 5.18 -18.48
CA SER A 469 22.68 4.87 -19.86
C SER A 469 21.81 3.77 -20.45
N PRO A 470 21.54 3.80 -21.75
CA PRO A 470 21.00 2.65 -22.44
C PRO A 470 21.91 1.43 -22.28
N PHE A 471 21.31 0.24 -22.19
CA PHE A 471 22.02 -1.03 -22.17
C PHE A 471 21.50 -1.88 -23.32
N GLY A 472 22.34 -2.08 -24.37
CA GLY A 472 21.89 -2.71 -25.59
C GLY A 472 20.68 -1.96 -26.18
N SER A 473 19.56 -2.68 -26.37
CA SER A 473 18.29 -2.11 -26.83
C SER A 473 17.39 -1.60 -25.68
N LEU A 474 17.84 -1.70 -24.42
CA LEU A 474 17.09 -1.24 -23.26
C LEU A 474 17.30 0.26 -23.02
N LEU A 475 16.24 1.03 -23.20
CA LEU A 475 16.21 2.48 -22.97
C LEU A 475 15.67 2.80 -21.57
N PRO A 476 16.36 3.63 -20.80
CA PRO A 476 15.85 4.05 -19.47
C PRO A 476 14.61 4.94 -19.61
N VAL A 477 13.61 4.72 -18.76
CA VAL A 477 12.34 5.44 -18.77
C VAL A 477 12.12 6.20 -17.47
N GLU A 478 12.31 5.53 -16.32
CA GLU A 478 12.08 6.12 -14.99
C GLU A 478 13.08 5.53 -13.98
N CYS A 479 13.48 6.34 -13.00
CA CYS A 479 14.35 5.91 -11.92
C CYS A 479 13.97 6.59 -10.60
N TYR A 480 13.82 5.80 -9.52
CA TYR A 480 13.44 6.25 -8.20
C TYR A 480 14.44 5.76 -7.16
N LYS A 481 15.04 6.68 -6.41
CA LYS A 481 15.85 6.32 -5.26
C LYS A 481 14.96 5.98 -4.07
N VAL A 482 15.10 4.77 -3.52
CA VAL A 482 14.30 4.23 -2.41
C VAL A 482 15.20 3.77 -1.27
N SER A 483 14.68 3.77 -0.04
CA SER A 483 15.41 3.28 1.12
C SER A 483 14.95 1.88 1.52
N LEU A 484 15.90 0.95 1.63
CA LEU A 484 15.69 -0.39 2.18
C LEU A 484 15.89 -0.44 3.71
N GLY A 485 15.96 0.70 4.36
CA GLY A 485 16.20 0.87 5.79
C GLY A 485 17.63 1.30 6.07
N LYS A 486 18.62 0.40 6.01
CA LYS A 486 20.03 0.73 6.22
C LYS A 486 20.77 1.15 4.96
N THR A 487 20.29 0.72 3.80
CA THR A 487 20.90 0.97 2.49
C THR A 487 19.89 1.65 1.57
N ASP A 488 20.39 2.44 0.63
CA ASP A 488 19.62 3.00 -0.46
C ASP A 488 19.70 2.07 -1.68
N ALA A 489 18.65 2.09 -2.49
CA ALA A 489 18.55 1.34 -3.73
C ALA A 489 17.80 2.17 -4.78
N PHE A 490 17.77 1.69 -6.02
CA PHE A 490 17.12 2.37 -7.13
C PHE A 490 16.12 1.44 -7.80
N ILE A 491 14.88 1.87 -7.94
CA ILE A 491 13.89 1.23 -8.81
C ILE A 491 14.03 1.87 -10.18
N CYS A 492 14.52 1.11 -11.15
CA CYS A 492 14.80 1.59 -12.51
C CYS A 492 13.90 0.86 -13.51
N LYS A 493 13.22 1.62 -14.37
CA LYS A 493 12.40 1.12 -15.47
C LYS A 493 13.12 1.34 -16.79
N TYR A 494 13.18 0.27 -17.59
CA TYR A 494 13.67 0.29 -18.97
C TYR A 494 12.59 -0.24 -19.91
N LYS A 495 12.67 0.17 -21.17
CA LYS A 495 11.85 -0.34 -22.26
C LYS A 495 12.72 -0.83 -23.39
N LYS A 496 12.45 -2.02 -23.93
CA LYS A 496 13.19 -2.55 -25.08
C LYS A 496 12.73 -1.85 -26.34
N SER A 497 13.67 -1.22 -27.03
CA SER A 497 13.47 -0.66 -28.38
C SER A 497 13.91 -1.63 -29.45
N HIS A 498 13.55 -1.37 -30.69
CA HIS A 498 14.21 -2.03 -31.82
C HIS A 498 15.72 -1.71 -31.76
N SER A 499 16.57 -2.71 -31.90
CA SER A 499 17.98 -2.43 -32.14
C SER A 499 18.08 -1.48 -33.34
N PRO A 500 18.82 -0.35 -33.24
CA PRO A 500 19.14 0.40 -34.42
C PRO A 500 19.86 -0.56 -35.34
N GLY A 501 19.26 -0.83 -36.51
CA GLY A 501 19.80 -1.81 -37.46
C GLY A 501 21.28 -1.62 -37.67
N LEU A 502 22.03 -2.73 -37.62
CA LEU A 502 23.40 -2.82 -38.06
C LEU A 502 23.49 -2.47 -39.54
#